data_39fad09c52813e9932f114e2328ea412
#
_entry.id   39fad09c52813e9932f114e2328ea412
#
_cell.length_a   1.000
_cell.length_b   1.000
_cell.length_c   1.000
_cell.angle_alpha   90.00
_cell.angle_beta   90.00
_cell.angle_gamma   90.00
#
_symmetry.space_group_name_H-M   'P 1'
#
loop_
_entity.id
_entity.type
_entity.pdbx_description
1 polymer ?
#
loop_
_entity_poly.entity_id
_entity_poly.type
_entity_poly.pdbx_seq_one_letter_code
_entity_poly.pdbx_strand_id
1 'polypeptide(L)'
;MAVVFKKPHALTDAILHYCPGCTHGIIHRLVAECIDELGIEGKTIGVVPVGCSVMAYNYFNCDCAEAAHGRAPAVATGIKRCEPDCVVFSYQGDGDLASIGTAETVHAAARNENITVIFVNNAIYGMTGGQMAPTSLPGQVTQTSPYGRDVKTQGYPIRICELLATLDAPAYLARVTVNKVKNVKNAKACIKKAFENQIQGKGFSLVEVLSACPTNWGLEPQKALEWIDEKMIPYYPLGVYRDKEGEANG
;
A
#
# COMPACT_ATOMS: atom_id res chain seq x y z
N MET A 1 -3.86 34.74 9.90
CA MET A 1 -2.90 33.66 10.20
C MET A 1 -2.87 32.71 9.02
N ALA A 2 -1.69 32.31 8.55
CA ALA A 2 -1.60 31.29 7.53
C ALA A 2 -2.06 29.93 8.13
N VAL A 3 -2.91 29.18 7.39
CA VAL A 3 -3.32 27.83 7.79
C VAL A 3 -2.11 26.92 7.62
N VAL A 4 -1.57 26.41 8.73
CA VAL A 4 -0.41 25.50 8.73
C VAL A 4 -0.82 24.06 8.46
N PHE A 5 -2.07 23.71 8.81
CA PHE A 5 -2.65 22.38 8.60
C PHE A 5 -4.17 22.47 8.45
N LYS A 6 -4.70 21.70 7.53
CA LYS A 6 -6.13 21.46 7.37
C LYS A 6 -6.33 19.95 7.13
N LYS A 7 -7.38 19.38 7.73
CA LYS A 7 -7.78 18.01 7.44
C LYS A 7 -8.20 17.92 5.96
N PRO A 8 -7.76 16.90 5.21
CA PRO A 8 -8.21 16.69 3.84
C PRO A 8 -9.73 16.48 3.77
N HIS A 9 -10.36 16.99 2.71
CA HIS A 9 -11.78 16.76 2.42
C HIS A 9 -12.07 15.30 2.10
N ALA A 10 -11.14 14.63 1.42
CA ALA A 10 -11.23 13.21 1.10
C ALA A 10 -11.08 12.28 2.32
N LEU A 11 -11.04 12.81 3.57
CA LEU A 11 -11.18 12.04 4.81
C LEU A 11 -12.48 12.38 5.53
N THR A 12 -13.20 11.36 5.99
CA THR A 12 -14.37 11.48 6.86
C THR A 12 -13.98 11.93 8.27
N ASP A 13 -14.97 12.21 9.13
CA ASP A 13 -14.77 12.50 10.56
C ASP A 13 -14.76 11.24 11.44
N ALA A 14 -14.77 10.06 10.84
CA ALA A 14 -14.76 8.80 11.58
C ALA A 14 -13.48 8.64 12.40
N ILE A 15 -13.63 8.16 13.64
CA ILE A 15 -12.53 7.87 14.54
C ILE A 15 -11.80 6.61 14.00
N LEU A 16 -10.48 6.70 13.84
CA LEU A 16 -9.68 5.58 13.40
C LEU A 16 -9.68 4.45 14.43
N HIS A 17 -9.95 3.23 14.01
CA HIS A 17 -9.96 2.04 14.87
C HIS A 17 -8.58 1.37 15.00
N TYR A 18 -7.57 1.84 14.28
CA TYR A 18 -6.25 1.23 14.26
C TYR A 18 -5.55 1.22 15.61
N CYS A 19 -4.71 0.22 15.83
CA CYS A 19 -3.92 0.08 17.06
C CYS A 19 -3.02 1.32 17.28
N PRO A 20 -2.69 1.64 18.56
CA PRO A 20 -1.75 2.71 18.87
C PRO A 20 -0.40 2.52 18.15
N GLY A 21 0.07 3.57 17.46
CA GLY A 21 1.33 3.53 16.69
C GLY A 21 1.25 2.83 15.34
N CYS A 22 0.09 2.26 14.96
CA CYS A 22 -0.12 1.77 13.60
C CYS A 22 -0.07 2.92 12.59
N THR A 23 0.63 2.73 11.48
CA THR A 23 0.86 3.81 10.50
C THR A 23 -0.19 3.90 9.40
N HIS A 24 -1.24 3.07 9.40
CA HIS A 24 -2.37 3.18 8.47
C HIS A 24 -2.99 4.59 8.43
N GLY A 25 -3.19 5.22 9.60
CA GLY A 25 -3.77 6.57 9.66
C GLY A 25 -2.93 7.63 8.96
N ILE A 26 -1.59 7.50 8.98
CA ILE A 26 -0.69 8.38 8.22
C ILE A 26 -0.88 8.14 6.73
N ILE A 27 -0.93 6.87 6.30
CA ILE A 27 -1.08 6.51 4.88
C ILE A 27 -2.43 6.98 4.34
N HIS A 28 -3.53 6.79 5.08
CA HIS A 28 -4.86 7.32 4.71
C HIS A 28 -4.83 8.82 4.49
N ARG A 29 -4.20 9.54 5.40
CA ARG A 29 -4.05 10.99 5.26
C ARG A 29 -3.30 11.36 4.00
N LEU A 30 -2.18 10.68 3.67
CA LEU A 30 -1.40 10.99 2.47
C LEU A 30 -2.20 10.72 1.18
N VAL A 31 -2.94 9.61 1.14
CA VAL A 31 -3.83 9.30 0.01
C VAL A 31 -4.89 10.38 -0.15
N ALA A 32 -5.57 10.76 0.94
CA ALA A 32 -6.61 11.78 0.91
C ALA A 32 -6.06 13.18 0.53
N GLU A 33 -4.87 13.56 1.04
CA GLU A 33 -4.20 14.80 0.62
C GLU A 33 -3.90 14.80 -0.89
N CYS A 34 -3.51 13.66 -1.46
CA CYS A 34 -3.27 13.56 -2.90
C CYS A 34 -4.58 13.67 -3.69
N ILE A 35 -5.67 13.07 -3.23
CA ILE A 35 -7.00 13.18 -3.86
C ILE A 35 -7.45 14.64 -3.89
N ASP A 36 -7.35 15.36 -2.76
CA ASP A 36 -7.69 16.78 -2.67
C ASP A 36 -6.82 17.65 -3.57
N GLU A 37 -5.50 17.47 -3.52
CA GLU A 37 -4.55 18.27 -4.30
C GLU A 37 -4.69 18.09 -5.81
N LEU A 38 -5.14 16.91 -6.24
CA LEU A 38 -5.38 16.59 -7.64
C LEU A 38 -6.81 16.97 -8.10
N GLY A 39 -7.68 17.36 -7.15
CA GLY A 39 -9.06 17.74 -7.45
C GLY A 39 -9.90 16.60 -8.01
N ILE A 40 -9.66 15.36 -7.55
CA ILE A 40 -10.30 14.14 -8.07
C ILE A 40 -11.32 13.52 -7.13
N GLU A 41 -11.68 14.16 -6.02
CA GLU A 41 -12.58 13.63 -4.99
C GLU A 41 -13.89 13.07 -5.57
N GLY A 42 -14.57 13.85 -6.42
CA GLY A 42 -15.87 13.50 -7.01
C GLY A 42 -15.85 12.41 -8.09
N LYS A 43 -14.67 11.87 -8.42
CA LYS A 43 -14.49 10.79 -9.41
C LYS A 43 -13.47 9.74 -8.97
N THR A 44 -13.24 9.63 -7.68
CA THR A 44 -12.32 8.62 -7.10
C THR A 44 -13.13 7.47 -6.53
N ILE A 45 -12.72 6.25 -6.85
CA ILE A 45 -13.31 5.01 -6.32
C ILE A 45 -12.20 4.19 -5.65
N GLY A 46 -12.37 3.93 -4.34
CA GLY A 46 -11.50 3.07 -3.57
C GLY A 46 -11.98 1.61 -3.62
N VAL A 47 -11.05 0.67 -3.80
CA VAL A 47 -11.33 -0.76 -3.68
C VAL A 47 -10.58 -1.31 -2.47
N VAL A 48 -11.33 -1.78 -1.48
CA VAL A 48 -10.81 -2.21 -0.18
C VAL A 48 -11.11 -3.70 0.05
N PRO A 49 -10.08 -4.54 0.12
CA PRO A 49 -10.24 -5.97 0.38
C PRO A 49 -10.11 -6.30 1.88
N VAL A 50 -10.16 -7.57 2.21
CA VAL A 50 -10.10 -8.10 3.58
C VAL A 50 -8.75 -7.81 4.25
N GLY A 51 -8.80 -7.52 5.54
CA GLY A 51 -7.67 -7.20 6.43
C GLY A 51 -7.85 -5.84 7.11
N CYS A 52 -6.82 -5.32 7.78
CA CYS A 52 -6.89 -3.98 8.40
C CYS A 52 -7.24 -2.87 7.39
N SER A 53 -6.98 -3.11 6.11
CA SER A 53 -7.28 -2.20 5.02
C SER A 53 -8.77 -2.08 4.69
N VAL A 54 -9.61 -3.08 5.03
CA VAL A 54 -11.04 -3.08 4.67
C VAL A 54 -11.77 -1.89 5.28
N MET A 55 -11.43 -1.50 6.50
CA MET A 55 -12.09 -0.39 7.20
C MET A 55 -11.82 0.98 6.55
N ALA A 56 -10.98 1.04 5.52
CA ALA A 56 -10.69 2.27 4.79
C ALA A 56 -11.95 2.89 4.17
N TYR A 57 -12.99 2.10 3.86
CA TYR A 57 -14.28 2.61 3.39
C TYR A 57 -14.98 3.55 4.38
N ASN A 58 -14.69 3.44 5.68
CA ASN A 58 -15.20 4.37 6.68
C ASN A 58 -14.42 5.71 6.72
N TYR A 59 -13.21 5.72 6.22
CA TYR A 59 -12.28 6.84 6.38
C TYR A 59 -12.10 7.69 5.13
N PHE A 60 -12.18 7.10 3.95
CA PHE A 60 -12.15 7.87 2.71
C PHE A 60 -13.54 8.44 2.37
N ASN A 61 -13.57 9.74 2.09
CA ASN A 61 -14.79 10.43 1.62
C ASN A 61 -14.84 10.36 0.08
N CYS A 62 -14.89 9.14 -0.44
CA CYS A 62 -15.10 8.83 -1.85
C CYS A 62 -15.90 7.53 -1.95
N ASP A 63 -16.37 7.19 -3.14
CA ASP A 63 -17.03 5.90 -3.35
C ASP A 63 -16.05 4.76 -3.07
N CYS A 64 -16.55 3.72 -2.40
CA CYS A 64 -15.76 2.54 -2.08
C CYS A 64 -16.50 1.27 -2.47
N ALA A 65 -15.77 0.33 -3.07
CA ALA A 65 -16.22 -1.04 -3.30
C ALA A 65 -15.42 -2.00 -2.42
N GLU A 66 -16.11 -2.86 -1.69
CA GLU A 66 -15.48 -3.93 -0.93
C GLU A 66 -15.20 -5.12 -1.85
N ALA A 67 -13.99 -5.68 -1.77
CA ALA A 67 -13.59 -6.83 -2.55
C ALA A 67 -13.35 -8.06 -1.66
N ALA A 68 -13.63 -9.25 -2.17
CA ALA A 68 -13.19 -10.48 -1.53
C ALA A 68 -11.66 -10.50 -1.38
N HIS A 69 -11.17 -11.24 -0.39
CA HIS A 69 -9.75 -11.33 -0.06
C HIS A 69 -8.90 -11.67 -1.29
N GLY A 70 -7.91 -10.83 -1.58
CA GLY A 70 -7.01 -10.95 -2.72
C GLY A 70 -7.59 -10.50 -4.08
N ARG A 71 -8.85 -10.05 -4.14
CA ARG A 71 -9.52 -9.76 -5.41
C ARG A 71 -9.59 -8.28 -5.77
N ALA A 72 -9.02 -7.40 -4.95
CA ALA A 72 -9.09 -5.96 -5.18
C ALA A 72 -8.53 -5.51 -6.54
N PRO A 73 -7.40 -6.01 -7.06
CA PRO A 73 -6.93 -5.60 -8.39
C PRO A 73 -7.86 -6.04 -9.52
N ALA A 74 -8.55 -7.18 -9.38
CA ALA A 74 -9.54 -7.64 -10.35
C ALA A 74 -10.81 -6.78 -10.33
N VAL A 75 -11.32 -6.45 -9.12
CA VAL A 75 -12.47 -5.56 -8.94
C VAL A 75 -12.13 -4.16 -9.46
N ALA A 76 -10.97 -3.60 -9.09
CA ALA A 76 -10.50 -2.31 -9.57
C ALA A 76 -10.38 -2.26 -11.10
N THR A 77 -9.87 -3.34 -11.72
CA THR A 77 -9.81 -3.48 -13.18
C THR A 77 -11.21 -3.42 -13.80
N GLY A 78 -12.17 -4.16 -13.23
CA GLY A 78 -13.55 -4.16 -13.71
C GLY A 78 -14.19 -2.78 -13.61
N ILE A 79 -14.09 -2.14 -12.46
CA ILE A 79 -14.61 -0.78 -12.24
C ILE A 79 -13.97 0.21 -13.23
N LYS A 80 -12.64 0.21 -13.35
CA LYS A 80 -11.93 1.13 -14.24
C LYS A 80 -12.32 0.97 -15.71
N ARG A 81 -12.62 -0.25 -16.14
CA ARG A 81 -13.06 -0.52 -17.52
C ARG A 81 -14.50 -0.09 -17.77
N CYS A 82 -15.38 -0.15 -16.74
CA CYS A 82 -16.76 0.32 -16.84
C CYS A 82 -16.88 1.83 -16.67
N GLU A 83 -16.02 2.41 -15.82
CA GLU A 83 -15.98 3.84 -15.48
C GLU A 83 -14.60 4.42 -15.85
N PRO A 84 -14.31 4.60 -17.16
CA PRO A 84 -12.98 4.97 -17.62
C PRO A 84 -12.53 6.37 -17.18
N ASP A 85 -13.44 7.27 -16.85
CA ASP A 85 -13.15 8.62 -16.38
C ASP A 85 -12.86 8.69 -14.88
N CYS A 86 -13.21 7.65 -14.12
CA CYS A 86 -12.94 7.57 -12.69
C CYS A 86 -11.47 7.24 -12.40
N VAL A 87 -10.96 7.75 -11.30
CA VAL A 87 -9.67 7.37 -10.72
C VAL A 87 -9.92 6.21 -9.75
N VAL A 88 -9.41 5.02 -10.06
CA VAL A 88 -9.65 3.82 -9.27
C VAL A 88 -8.38 3.38 -8.57
N PHE A 89 -8.42 3.25 -7.25
CA PHE A 89 -7.29 2.75 -6.49
C PHE A 89 -7.69 1.58 -5.60
N SER A 90 -6.76 0.63 -5.37
CA SER A 90 -6.90 -0.36 -4.32
C SER A 90 -6.03 0.00 -3.12
N TYR A 91 -6.50 -0.34 -1.90
CA TYR A 91 -5.78 -0.15 -0.65
C TYR A 91 -5.65 -1.48 0.07
N GLN A 92 -4.49 -2.13 -0.01
CA GLN A 92 -4.30 -3.54 0.32
C GLN A 92 -3.18 -3.77 1.33
N GLY A 93 -3.40 -4.69 2.28
CA GLY A 93 -2.34 -5.21 3.14
C GLY A 93 -1.51 -6.31 2.45
N ASP A 94 -0.40 -6.68 3.05
CA ASP A 94 0.52 -7.69 2.55
C ASP A 94 -0.05 -9.11 2.58
N GLY A 95 -0.81 -9.44 3.62
CA GLY A 95 -1.54 -10.70 3.68
C GLY A 95 -2.64 -10.83 2.63
N ASP A 96 -3.10 -9.74 2.06
CA ASP A 96 -4.04 -9.70 0.95
C ASP A 96 -3.30 -9.76 -0.39
N LEU A 97 -2.50 -8.74 -0.70
CA LEU A 97 -1.88 -8.56 -2.01
C LEU A 97 -0.79 -9.59 -2.29
N ALA A 98 0.11 -9.81 -1.34
CA ALA A 98 1.28 -10.67 -1.51
C ALA A 98 1.03 -12.15 -1.14
N SER A 99 -0.20 -12.50 -0.79
CA SER A 99 -0.65 -13.86 -0.49
C SER A 99 -1.69 -14.31 -1.50
N ILE A 100 -2.96 -14.30 -1.09
CA ILE A 100 -4.08 -14.79 -1.90
C ILE A 100 -4.32 -13.94 -3.16
N GLY A 101 -3.89 -12.67 -3.17
CA GLY A 101 -4.04 -11.73 -4.29
C GLY A 101 -2.83 -11.60 -5.21
N THR A 102 -1.81 -12.44 -5.06
CA THR A 102 -0.58 -12.33 -5.87
C THR A 102 -0.86 -12.47 -7.36
N ALA A 103 -1.68 -13.43 -7.76
CA ALA A 103 -2.01 -13.66 -9.17
C ALA A 103 -2.77 -12.47 -9.77
N GLU A 104 -3.76 -11.93 -9.09
CA GLU A 104 -4.54 -10.78 -9.53
C GLU A 104 -3.66 -9.55 -9.71
N THR A 105 -2.76 -9.32 -8.76
CA THR A 105 -1.80 -8.20 -8.81
C THR A 105 -0.83 -8.33 -9.99
N VAL A 106 -0.23 -9.51 -10.17
CA VAL A 106 0.69 -9.79 -11.29
C VAL A 106 -0.02 -9.63 -12.63
N HIS A 107 -1.23 -10.16 -12.77
CA HIS A 107 -1.98 -10.06 -14.03
C HIS A 107 -2.49 -8.65 -14.31
N ALA A 108 -2.90 -7.88 -13.30
CA ALA A 108 -3.25 -6.47 -13.48
C ALA A 108 -2.04 -5.66 -13.93
N ALA A 109 -0.89 -5.87 -13.30
CA ALA A 109 0.37 -5.24 -13.67
C ALA A 109 0.83 -5.63 -15.09
N ALA A 110 0.79 -6.93 -15.43
CA ALA A 110 1.20 -7.44 -16.74
C ALA A 110 0.34 -6.90 -17.89
N ARG A 111 -0.96 -6.65 -17.65
CA ARG A 111 -1.87 -6.02 -18.62
C ARG A 111 -1.79 -4.50 -18.62
N ASN A 112 -0.98 -3.91 -17.76
CA ASN A 112 -0.90 -2.47 -17.56
C ASN A 112 -2.27 -1.82 -17.29
N GLU A 113 -3.10 -2.46 -16.45
CA GLU A 113 -4.41 -1.92 -16.10
C GLU A 113 -4.26 -0.52 -15.50
N ASN A 114 -5.06 0.44 -15.96
CA ASN A 114 -4.93 1.83 -15.55
C ASN A 114 -5.52 2.06 -14.15
N ILE A 115 -4.90 1.48 -13.13
CA ILE A 115 -5.26 1.54 -11.70
C ILE A 115 -4.06 1.90 -10.84
N THR A 116 -4.33 2.45 -9.65
CA THR A 116 -3.31 2.73 -8.64
C THR A 116 -3.45 1.73 -7.49
N VAL A 117 -2.35 1.09 -7.09
CA VAL A 117 -2.30 0.16 -5.96
C VAL A 117 -1.52 0.78 -4.82
N ILE A 118 -2.18 1.01 -3.68
CA ILE A 118 -1.53 1.40 -2.42
C ILE A 118 -1.38 0.13 -1.60
N PHE A 119 -0.15 -0.35 -1.52
CA PHE A 119 0.20 -1.61 -0.88
C PHE A 119 0.86 -1.37 0.46
N VAL A 120 0.19 -1.74 1.56
CA VAL A 120 0.70 -1.59 2.93
C VAL A 120 1.37 -2.89 3.35
N ASN A 121 2.69 -2.87 3.43
CA ASN A 121 3.51 -3.99 3.87
C ASN A 121 3.96 -3.79 5.32
N ASN A 122 3.37 -4.53 6.25
CA ASN A 122 3.74 -4.56 7.66
C ASN A 122 4.33 -5.91 8.11
N ALA A 123 4.71 -6.76 7.17
CA ALA A 123 5.37 -8.04 7.37
C ALA A 123 4.63 -9.02 8.32
N ILE A 124 3.29 -8.92 8.42
CA ILE A 124 2.47 -9.79 9.28
C ILE A 124 0.98 -9.70 8.94
N TYR A 125 0.20 -10.77 9.16
CA TYR A 125 -1.26 -10.69 9.16
C TYR A 125 -1.75 -9.92 10.40
N GLY A 126 -2.07 -8.63 10.23
CA GLY A 126 -2.40 -7.76 11.36
C GLY A 126 -3.77 -8.04 11.97
N MET A 127 -4.83 -8.10 11.15
CA MET A 127 -6.22 -8.16 11.60
C MET A 127 -6.54 -9.46 12.37
N THR A 128 -5.95 -10.57 11.96
CA THR A 128 -6.25 -11.91 12.50
C THR A 128 -5.40 -12.29 13.72
N GLY A 129 -4.51 -11.42 14.17
CA GLY A 129 -3.77 -11.60 15.41
C GLY A 129 -2.31 -12.00 15.24
N GLY A 130 -1.68 -11.73 14.10
CA GLY A 130 -0.22 -11.79 13.98
C GLY A 130 0.35 -13.08 13.40
N GLN A 131 -0.32 -13.72 12.47
CA GLN A 131 0.23 -14.87 11.74
C GLN A 131 1.33 -14.43 10.78
N MET A 132 2.20 -15.36 10.41
CA MET A 132 3.25 -15.15 9.42
C MET A 132 2.63 -14.82 8.04
N ALA A 133 2.96 -13.67 7.49
CA ALA A 133 2.61 -13.29 6.12
C ALA A 133 3.70 -13.72 5.12
N PRO A 134 3.38 -13.77 3.83
CA PRO A 134 4.40 -14.00 2.79
C PRO A 134 5.56 -13.01 2.84
N THR A 135 5.34 -11.82 3.40
CA THR A 135 6.30 -10.72 3.56
C THR A 135 7.04 -10.74 4.89
N SER A 136 6.67 -11.59 5.86
CA SER A 136 7.37 -11.68 7.16
C SER A 136 8.86 -11.98 6.97
N LEU A 137 9.72 -11.25 7.69
CA LEU A 137 11.18 -11.33 7.52
C LEU A 137 11.76 -12.69 8.00
N PRO A 138 12.93 -13.10 7.46
CA PRO A 138 13.66 -14.22 8.00
C PRO A 138 13.92 -14.04 9.51
N GLY A 139 13.65 -15.04 10.31
CA GLY A 139 13.78 -15.00 11.77
C GLY A 139 12.69 -14.20 12.50
N GLN A 140 11.73 -13.57 11.79
CA GLN A 140 10.64 -12.84 12.44
C GLN A 140 9.71 -13.79 13.20
N VAL A 141 9.56 -13.54 14.50
CA VAL A 141 8.63 -14.26 15.37
C VAL A 141 7.20 -13.79 15.07
N THR A 142 6.30 -14.75 14.88
CA THR A 142 4.87 -14.51 14.65
C THR A 142 4.05 -15.61 15.35
N GLN A 143 2.73 -15.49 15.39
CA GLN A 143 1.86 -16.51 16.00
C GLN A 143 2.02 -17.90 15.36
N THR A 144 2.30 -17.95 14.06
CA THR A 144 2.49 -19.22 13.32
C THR A 144 3.97 -19.57 13.05
N SER A 145 4.89 -18.72 13.48
CA SER A 145 6.35 -18.97 13.50
C SER A 145 6.95 -18.54 14.84
N PRO A 146 6.63 -19.26 15.94
CA PRO A 146 7.00 -18.83 17.30
C PRO A 146 8.51 -18.88 17.58
N TYR A 147 9.27 -19.62 16.78
CA TYR A 147 10.74 -19.68 16.84
C TYR A 147 11.42 -18.80 15.78
N GLY A 148 10.64 -17.94 15.11
CA GLY A 148 11.08 -17.15 13.96
C GLY A 148 10.88 -17.88 12.64
N ARG A 149 10.65 -17.10 11.54
CA ARG A 149 10.53 -17.66 10.19
C ARG A 149 11.82 -18.37 9.78
N ASP A 150 11.74 -19.69 9.59
CA ASP A 150 12.82 -20.49 9.02
C ASP A 150 12.69 -20.55 7.50
N VAL A 151 13.62 -19.92 6.79
CA VAL A 151 13.61 -19.87 5.32
C VAL A 151 13.79 -21.23 4.65
N LYS A 152 14.33 -22.24 5.35
CA LYS A 152 14.48 -23.58 4.80
C LYS A 152 13.16 -24.33 4.69
N THR A 153 12.25 -24.09 5.61
CA THR A 153 10.95 -24.77 5.68
C THR A 153 9.77 -23.88 5.26
N GLN A 154 9.88 -22.55 5.42
CA GLN A 154 8.82 -21.59 5.19
C GLN A 154 9.09 -20.63 4.03
N GLY A 155 10.24 -20.81 3.35
CA GLY A 155 10.65 -20.01 2.20
C GLY A 155 11.03 -18.57 2.55
N TYR A 156 11.53 -17.85 1.54
CA TYR A 156 11.91 -16.45 1.66
C TYR A 156 10.71 -15.50 1.52
N PRO A 157 10.77 -14.32 2.14
CA PRO A 157 9.76 -13.28 1.94
C PRO A 157 9.64 -12.85 0.48
N ILE A 158 8.40 -12.66 0.02
CA ILE A 158 8.12 -12.13 -1.32
C ILE A 158 8.47 -10.64 -1.38
N ARG A 159 9.14 -10.23 -2.46
CA ARG A 159 9.48 -8.84 -2.76
C ARG A 159 8.65 -8.37 -3.95
N ILE A 160 7.52 -7.72 -3.67
CA ILE A 160 6.51 -7.37 -4.69
C ILE A 160 7.04 -6.36 -5.69
N CYS A 161 7.72 -5.29 -5.26
CA CYS A 161 8.28 -4.32 -6.20
C CYS A 161 9.28 -4.95 -7.16
N GLU A 162 10.20 -5.79 -6.66
CA GLU A 162 11.17 -6.50 -7.48
C GLU A 162 10.51 -7.52 -8.42
N LEU A 163 9.50 -8.25 -7.93
CA LEU A 163 8.74 -9.19 -8.75
C LEU A 163 8.05 -8.47 -9.91
N LEU A 164 7.35 -7.39 -9.64
CA LEU A 164 6.63 -6.64 -10.67
C LEU A 164 7.57 -5.86 -11.60
N ALA A 165 8.77 -5.50 -11.14
CA ALA A 165 9.78 -4.85 -11.98
C ALA A 165 10.34 -5.76 -13.09
N THR A 166 10.13 -7.08 -13.00
CA THR A 166 10.46 -8.01 -14.09
C THR A 166 9.47 -7.95 -15.26
N LEU A 167 8.31 -7.31 -15.08
CA LEU A 167 7.29 -7.15 -16.10
C LEU A 167 7.56 -5.87 -16.91
N ASP A 168 7.36 -5.91 -18.22
CA ASP A 168 7.59 -4.75 -19.11
C ASP A 168 6.48 -3.69 -19.00
N ALA A 169 5.29 -4.10 -18.58
CA ALA A 169 4.09 -3.28 -18.70
C ALA A 169 3.92 -2.17 -17.64
N PRO A 170 4.19 -2.38 -16.32
CA PRO A 170 3.88 -1.39 -15.29
C PRO A 170 4.49 -0.03 -15.56
N ALA A 171 3.71 1.05 -15.35
CA ALA A 171 4.15 2.43 -15.55
C ALA A 171 5.02 2.94 -14.40
N TYR A 172 4.66 2.59 -13.15
CA TYR A 172 5.37 3.08 -11.97
C TYR A 172 5.33 2.09 -10.81
N LEU A 173 6.49 1.82 -10.22
CA LEU A 173 6.65 0.96 -9.05
C LEU A 173 7.59 1.62 -8.06
N ALA A 174 7.13 1.86 -6.83
CA ALA A 174 7.96 2.48 -5.79
C ALA A 174 7.74 1.80 -4.44
N ARG A 175 8.81 1.73 -3.63
CA ARG A 175 8.75 1.34 -2.22
C ARG A 175 9.18 2.49 -1.35
N VAL A 176 8.32 2.84 -0.39
CA VAL A 176 8.47 3.95 0.53
C VAL A 176 8.17 3.52 1.96
N THR A 177 8.30 4.41 2.92
CA THR A 177 7.86 4.22 4.31
C THR A 177 7.38 5.54 4.90
N VAL A 178 6.72 5.48 6.06
CA VAL A 178 6.18 6.65 6.76
C VAL A 178 6.70 6.78 8.20
N ASN A 179 7.82 6.14 8.50
CA ASN A 179 8.40 6.07 9.84
C ASN A 179 9.13 7.35 10.30
N LYS A 180 9.41 8.30 9.39
CA LYS A 180 10.07 9.59 9.66
C LYS A 180 9.50 10.69 8.78
N VAL A 181 9.57 11.94 9.23
CA VAL A 181 9.03 13.11 8.50
C VAL A 181 9.54 13.19 7.05
N LYS A 182 10.84 12.97 6.81
CA LYS A 182 11.41 12.93 5.46
C LYS A 182 10.73 11.85 4.59
N ASN A 183 10.53 10.68 5.16
CA ASN A 183 9.93 9.53 4.48
C ASN A 183 8.44 9.75 4.22
N VAL A 184 7.71 10.38 5.14
CA VAL A 184 6.29 10.78 4.94
C VAL A 184 6.15 11.71 3.73
N LYS A 185 7.04 12.71 3.59
CA LYS A 185 7.03 13.61 2.42
C LYS A 185 7.31 12.87 1.12
N ASN A 186 8.29 11.96 1.14
CA ASN A 186 8.61 11.13 -0.03
C ASN A 186 7.45 10.17 -0.38
N ALA A 187 6.84 9.54 0.61
CA ALA A 187 5.69 8.66 0.40
C ALA A 187 4.53 9.41 -0.27
N LYS A 188 4.22 10.63 0.20
CA LYS A 188 3.20 11.48 -0.43
C LYS A 188 3.54 11.78 -1.90
N ALA A 189 4.77 12.14 -2.21
CA ALA A 189 5.19 12.41 -3.58
C ALA A 189 5.03 11.18 -4.48
N CYS A 190 5.41 9.98 -4.02
CA CYS A 190 5.24 8.73 -4.77
C CYS A 190 3.76 8.36 -4.97
N ILE A 191 2.91 8.53 -3.96
CA ILE A 191 1.46 8.30 -4.05
C ILE A 191 0.85 9.27 -5.07
N LYS A 192 1.20 10.56 -4.99
CA LYS A 192 0.72 11.57 -5.94
C LYS A 192 1.12 11.24 -7.38
N LYS A 193 2.38 10.87 -7.61
CA LYS A 193 2.89 10.43 -8.91
C LYS A 193 2.11 9.23 -9.46
N ALA A 194 1.78 8.26 -8.61
CA ALA A 194 0.99 7.09 -9.02
C ALA A 194 -0.42 7.49 -9.50
N PHE A 195 -1.09 8.41 -8.80
CA PHE A 195 -2.38 8.95 -9.24
C PHE A 195 -2.25 9.79 -10.53
N GLU A 196 -1.22 10.62 -10.63
CA GLU A 196 -0.94 11.41 -11.85
C GLU A 196 -0.74 10.51 -13.07
N ASN A 197 0.00 9.41 -12.93
CA ASN A 197 0.16 8.42 -13.99
C ASN A 197 -1.16 7.79 -14.42
N GLN A 198 -2.04 7.46 -13.46
CA GLN A 198 -3.37 6.93 -13.78
C GLN A 198 -4.23 7.97 -14.50
N ILE A 199 -4.26 9.24 -14.04
CA ILE A 199 -5.00 10.34 -14.68
C ILE A 199 -4.53 10.56 -16.13
N GLN A 200 -3.24 10.39 -16.36
CA GLN A 200 -2.62 10.53 -17.69
C GLN A 200 -2.76 9.28 -18.57
N GLY A 201 -3.42 8.22 -18.08
CA GLY A 201 -3.62 6.98 -18.83
C GLY A 201 -2.36 6.14 -19.07
N LYS A 202 -1.31 6.31 -18.25
CA LYS A 202 -0.03 5.59 -18.41
C LYS A 202 -0.12 4.12 -18.00
N GLY A 203 -1.11 3.75 -17.19
CA GLY A 203 -1.38 2.39 -16.78
C GLY A 203 -1.07 2.12 -15.31
N PHE A 204 -0.67 0.87 -15.03
CA PHE A 204 -0.52 0.34 -13.69
C PHE A 204 0.56 1.04 -12.86
N SER A 205 0.17 1.52 -11.69
CA SER A 205 1.10 2.09 -10.72
C SER A 205 0.92 1.42 -9.36
N LEU A 206 2.04 1.08 -8.68
CA LEU A 206 2.03 0.52 -7.33
C LEU A 206 2.98 1.30 -6.42
N VAL A 207 2.49 1.66 -5.24
CA VAL A 207 3.30 2.22 -4.16
C VAL A 207 3.23 1.29 -2.95
N GLU A 208 4.31 0.56 -2.69
CA GLU A 208 4.50 -0.25 -1.49
C GLU A 208 4.96 0.65 -0.35
N VAL A 209 4.20 0.65 0.76
CA VAL A 209 4.50 1.44 1.95
C VAL A 209 4.85 0.50 3.10
N LEU A 210 6.13 0.47 3.49
CA LEU A 210 6.55 -0.23 4.69
C LEU A 210 5.93 0.44 5.91
N SER A 211 5.19 -0.34 6.71
CA SER A 211 4.27 0.14 7.73
C SER A 211 4.51 -0.58 9.06
N ALA A 212 4.31 0.13 10.18
CA ALA A 212 4.43 -0.46 11.51
C ALA A 212 3.15 -1.21 11.92
N CYS A 213 3.33 -2.38 12.55
CA CYS A 213 2.29 -3.12 13.26
C CYS A 213 2.69 -3.39 14.71
N PRO A 214 2.72 -2.35 15.59
CA PRO A 214 3.29 -2.47 16.93
C PRO A 214 2.67 -3.60 17.75
N THR A 215 1.34 -3.72 17.74
CA THR A 215 0.59 -4.71 18.51
C THR A 215 1.02 -6.14 18.18
N ASN A 216 1.07 -6.51 16.89
CA ASN A 216 1.42 -7.89 16.51
C ASN A 216 2.94 -8.14 16.46
N TRP A 217 3.75 -7.09 16.42
CA TRP A 217 5.19 -7.21 16.60
C TRP A 217 5.60 -7.28 18.09
N GLY A 218 4.66 -6.99 19.02
CA GLY A 218 4.93 -6.91 20.44
C GLY A 218 5.90 -5.78 20.82
N LEU A 219 5.83 -4.66 20.08
CA LEU A 219 6.73 -3.53 20.24
C LEU A 219 5.97 -2.26 20.65
N GLU A 220 6.60 -1.43 21.46
CA GLU A 220 6.14 -0.07 21.68
C GLU A 220 6.16 0.73 20.35
N PRO A 221 5.24 1.70 20.17
CA PRO A 221 5.12 2.45 18.92
C PRO A 221 6.43 3.02 18.39
N GLN A 222 7.24 3.63 19.27
CA GLN A 222 8.54 4.21 18.88
C GLN A 222 9.51 3.12 18.40
N LYS A 223 9.57 1.99 19.11
CA LYS A 223 10.41 0.83 18.75
C LYS A 223 9.97 0.17 17.44
N ALA A 224 8.67 0.17 17.15
CA ALA A 224 8.16 -0.32 15.88
C ALA A 224 8.61 0.54 14.70
N LEU A 225 8.69 1.87 14.86
CA LEU A 225 9.25 2.76 13.83
C LEU A 225 10.75 2.55 13.63
N GLU A 226 11.50 2.33 14.71
CA GLU A 226 12.94 2.00 14.66
C GLU A 226 13.17 0.65 13.97
N TRP A 227 12.32 -0.35 14.25
CA TRP A 227 12.38 -1.68 13.65
C TRP A 227 12.22 -1.66 12.12
N ILE A 228 11.43 -0.71 11.58
CA ILE A 228 11.36 -0.50 10.13
C ILE A 228 12.74 -0.15 9.56
N ASP A 229 13.47 0.77 10.21
CA ASP A 229 14.82 1.14 9.77
C ASP A 229 15.82 0.00 9.91
N GLU A 230 15.78 -0.70 11.03
CA GLU A 230 16.79 -1.71 11.38
C GLU A 230 16.59 -3.05 10.67
N LYS A 231 15.34 -3.42 10.40
CA LYS A 231 14.99 -4.76 9.89
C LYS A 231 14.29 -4.74 8.54
N MET A 232 13.27 -3.89 8.35
CA MET A 232 12.50 -3.93 7.11
C MET A 232 13.28 -3.29 5.95
N ILE A 233 13.82 -2.10 6.11
CA ILE A 233 14.52 -1.38 5.02
C ILE A 233 15.73 -2.17 4.50
N PRO A 234 16.58 -2.82 5.33
CA PRO A 234 17.66 -3.64 4.81
C PRO A 234 17.20 -4.82 3.94
N TYR A 235 16.02 -5.38 4.21
CA TYR A 235 15.45 -6.48 3.42
C TYR A 235 14.61 -5.97 2.24
N TYR A 236 13.87 -4.90 2.44
CA TYR A 236 13.02 -4.21 1.47
C TYR A 236 13.57 -2.80 1.19
N PRO A 237 14.63 -2.65 0.37
CA PRO A 237 15.23 -1.35 0.10
C PRO A 237 14.19 -0.36 -0.44
N LEU A 238 14.25 0.89 0.05
CA LEU A 238 13.39 1.96 -0.45
C LEU A 238 13.91 2.45 -1.81
N GLY A 239 12.99 2.83 -2.69
CA GLY A 239 13.36 3.38 -3.99
C GLY A 239 12.24 3.31 -5.01
N VAL A 240 12.54 3.84 -6.18
CA VAL A 240 11.73 3.66 -7.40
C VAL A 240 12.30 2.49 -8.17
N TYR A 241 11.47 1.49 -8.43
CA TYR A 241 11.84 0.25 -9.12
C TYR A 241 11.51 0.31 -10.61
N ARG A 242 10.56 1.19 -10.97
CA ARG A 242 10.21 1.52 -12.35
C ARG A 242 9.58 2.91 -12.41
N ASP A 243 10.00 3.70 -13.37
CA ASP A 243 9.35 4.93 -13.79
C ASP A 243 9.59 5.12 -15.29
N LYS A 244 8.59 4.79 -16.11
CA LYS A 244 8.72 4.88 -17.56
C LYS A 244 8.97 6.29 -18.09
N GLU A 245 8.61 7.33 -17.33
CA GLU A 245 8.97 8.70 -17.70
C GLU A 245 10.46 8.99 -17.46
N GLY A 246 11.04 8.42 -16.41
CA GLY A 246 12.46 8.54 -16.12
C GLY A 246 13.33 7.80 -17.13
N GLU A 247 12.83 6.67 -17.65
CA GLU A 247 13.53 5.85 -18.68
C GLU A 247 13.53 6.52 -20.06
N ALA A 248 12.50 7.33 -20.38
CA ALA A 248 12.41 8.03 -21.67
C ALA A 248 13.34 9.25 -21.78
N ASN A 249 13.94 9.70 -20.67
CA ASN A 249 14.81 10.88 -20.59
C ASN A 249 16.27 10.54 -20.25
N GLY A 250 16.65 9.25 -20.26
CA GLY A 250 17.98 8.74 -19.93
C GLY A 250 18.81 8.27 -21.16
#